data_5fc569094085df45aa19acf23e1bfc3c
#
_entry.id   5fc569094085df45aa19acf23e1bfc3c
#
_cell.length_a   1.000
_cell.length_b   1.000
_cell.length_c   1.000
_cell.angle_alpha   90.00
_cell.angle_beta   90.00
_cell.angle_gamma   90.00
#
_symmetry.space_group_name_H-M   'P 1'
#
loop_
_entity.id
_entity.type
_entity.pdbx_description
1 polymer ?
#
loop_
_entity_poly.entity_id
_entity_poly.type
_entity_poly.pdbx_seq_one_letter_code
_entity_poly.pdbx_strand_id
1 'polypeptide(L)'
;RLCRYEGTCIVAEPGKDTRYRVVLGVGVGALVLDQLTKLWVMASLPYYGAVTVIPGFFDLVNIRNRGAAFGFLNRSDIEWQFWLFFAATLVSAGVIFMLARSAQRGEKLLFWGLGMVLGGAVGNLVDRIRFRAVVDFLDFYVGQWHWPAFNVADIAICCGALLVCLSMWLKGPSGRAS
;
A
#
# COMPACT_ATOMS: atom_id res chain seq x y z
N ARG A 1 17.65 -26.61 -17.37
CA ARG A 1 17.25 -27.25 -18.66
C ARG A 1 17.56 -28.73 -18.50
N LEU A 2 16.55 -29.59 -18.46
CA LEU A 2 16.70 -31.03 -18.52
C LEU A 2 16.21 -31.45 -19.92
N CYS A 3 17.14 -31.88 -20.77
CA CYS A 3 16.79 -32.47 -22.06
C CYS A 3 16.54 -33.98 -21.84
N ARG A 4 15.35 -34.46 -22.18
CA ARG A 4 15.04 -35.88 -22.29
C ARG A 4 15.27 -36.34 -23.72
N TYR A 5 15.70 -37.58 -23.87
CA TYR A 5 15.97 -38.27 -25.11
C TYR A 5 14.70 -38.35 -25.96
N GLU A 6 14.50 -37.43 -26.88
CA GLU A 6 13.44 -37.31 -27.91
C GLU A 6 13.22 -35.87 -28.35
N GLY A 7 14.25 -34.99 -28.24
CA GLY A 7 14.23 -33.68 -28.92
C GLY A 7 13.30 -32.61 -28.34
N THR A 8 12.53 -32.89 -27.29
CA THR A 8 11.69 -31.89 -26.61
C THR A 8 12.37 -31.39 -25.36
N CYS A 9 12.92 -30.17 -25.43
CA CYS A 9 13.38 -29.46 -24.24
C CYS A 9 12.15 -29.02 -23.42
N ILE A 10 11.87 -29.72 -22.33
CA ILE A 10 10.92 -29.22 -21.31
C ILE A 10 11.64 -28.09 -20.58
N VAL A 11 11.35 -26.85 -20.98
CA VAL A 11 11.69 -25.70 -20.17
C VAL A 11 10.79 -25.78 -18.95
N ALA A 12 11.36 -26.18 -17.81
CA ALA A 12 10.65 -26.11 -16.53
C ALA A 12 10.26 -24.64 -16.33
N GLU A 13 8.98 -24.33 -16.55
CA GLU A 13 8.45 -23.01 -16.31
C GLU A 13 8.62 -22.67 -14.82
N PRO A 14 9.33 -21.61 -14.44
CA PRO A 14 9.37 -21.19 -13.05
C PRO A 14 7.92 -20.95 -12.60
N GLY A 15 7.51 -21.67 -11.56
CA GLY A 15 6.12 -21.86 -11.17
C GLY A 15 5.31 -20.57 -11.04
N LYS A 16 4.02 -20.66 -11.31
CA LYS A 16 3.00 -19.59 -11.11
C LYS A 16 3.09 -18.93 -9.73
N ASP A 17 3.68 -19.63 -8.76
CA ASP A 17 3.81 -19.21 -7.36
C ASP A 17 4.72 -17.99 -7.13
N THR A 18 5.72 -17.72 -8.00
CA THR A 18 6.70 -16.64 -7.77
C THR A 18 6.05 -15.25 -7.80
N ARG A 19 5.03 -15.03 -8.64
CA ARG A 19 4.30 -13.75 -8.73
C ARG A 19 3.59 -13.43 -7.43
N TYR A 20 2.81 -14.37 -6.93
CA TYR A 20 2.06 -14.22 -5.69
C TYR A 20 3.00 -14.13 -4.47
N ARG A 21 4.12 -14.87 -4.48
CA ARG A 21 5.14 -14.76 -3.43
C ARG A 21 5.72 -13.35 -3.35
N VAL A 22 6.01 -12.71 -4.49
CA VAL A 22 6.51 -11.33 -4.50
C VAL A 22 5.44 -10.37 -4.01
N VAL A 23 4.21 -10.43 -4.55
CA VAL A 23 3.10 -9.55 -4.14
C VAL A 23 2.82 -9.70 -2.65
N LEU A 24 2.70 -10.93 -2.15
CA LEU A 24 2.42 -11.19 -0.74
C LEU A 24 3.61 -10.83 0.16
N GLY A 25 4.84 -11.15 -0.24
CA GLY A 25 6.04 -10.81 0.53
C GLY A 25 6.23 -9.31 0.70
N VAL A 26 6.09 -8.55 -0.41
CA VAL A 26 6.14 -7.08 -0.37
C VAL A 26 4.97 -6.52 0.43
N GLY A 27 3.77 -7.07 0.24
CA GLY A 27 2.57 -6.64 0.97
C GLY A 27 2.69 -6.87 2.48
N VAL A 28 3.17 -8.03 2.90
CA VAL A 28 3.45 -8.31 4.32
C VAL A 28 4.53 -7.37 4.85
N GLY A 29 5.61 -7.13 4.10
CA GLY A 29 6.66 -6.20 4.50
C GLY A 29 6.12 -4.78 4.72
N ALA A 30 5.31 -4.26 3.79
CA ALA A 30 4.67 -2.94 3.91
C ALA A 30 3.70 -2.88 5.10
N LEU A 31 2.87 -3.90 5.27
CA LEU A 31 1.94 -4.01 6.41
C LEU A 31 2.68 -4.02 7.75
N VAL A 32 3.73 -4.85 7.88
CA VAL A 32 4.50 -4.95 9.13
C VAL A 32 5.18 -3.63 9.44
N LEU A 33 5.81 -2.99 8.47
CA LEU A 33 6.46 -1.70 8.65
C LEU A 33 5.46 -0.62 9.07
N ASP A 34 4.29 -0.55 8.42
CA ASP A 34 3.21 0.37 8.78
C ASP A 34 2.74 0.17 10.22
N GLN A 35 2.41 -1.07 10.58
CA GLN A 35 1.88 -1.36 11.92
C GLN A 35 2.92 -1.17 13.02
N LEU A 36 4.19 -1.50 12.78
CA LEU A 36 5.26 -1.26 13.75
C LEU A 36 5.50 0.24 13.98
N THR A 37 5.52 1.05 12.93
CA THR A 37 5.69 2.51 13.06
C THR A 37 4.50 3.15 13.78
N LYS A 38 3.27 2.74 13.48
CA LYS A 38 2.06 3.19 14.18
C LYS A 38 2.07 2.79 15.67
N LEU A 39 2.44 1.56 15.98
CA LEU A 39 2.56 1.10 17.37
C LEU A 39 3.63 1.90 18.13
N TRP A 40 4.77 2.15 17.50
CA TRP A 40 5.83 2.96 18.09
C TRP A 40 5.37 4.39 18.39
N VAL A 41 4.70 5.06 17.43
CA VAL A 41 4.17 6.41 17.64
C VAL A 41 3.14 6.44 18.78
N MET A 42 2.20 5.48 18.79
CA MET A 42 1.18 5.40 19.85
C MET A 42 1.76 5.14 21.23
N ALA A 43 2.89 4.44 21.31
CA ALA A 43 3.57 4.19 22.59
C ALA A 43 4.44 5.40 23.02
N SER A 44 4.93 6.20 22.07
CA SER A 44 5.84 7.31 22.33
C SER A 44 5.14 8.65 22.54
N LEU A 45 3.96 8.85 21.91
CA LEU A 45 3.25 10.11 21.96
C LEU A 45 1.82 9.92 22.47
N PRO A 46 1.36 10.79 23.40
CA PRO A 46 -0.05 10.80 23.79
C PRO A 46 -0.96 11.13 22.59
N TYR A 47 -2.22 10.76 22.70
CA TYR A 47 -3.21 11.12 21.69
C TYR A 47 -3.31 12.65 21.53
N TYR A 48 -3.28 13.14 20.31
CA TYR A 48 -3.07 14.55 19.92
C TYR A 48 -1.71 15.14 20.34
N GLY A 49 -0.75 14.30 20.76
CA GLY A 49 0.63 14.75 20.99
C GLY A 49 1.36 15.05 19.69
N ALA A 50 2.28 15.99 19.77
CA ALA A 50 3.17 16.35 18.68
C ALA A 50 4.60 16.55 19.19
N VAL A 51 5.59 16.16 18.39
CA VAL A 51 7.01 16.42 18.62
C VAL A 51 7.61 16.99 17.34
N THR A 52 8.18 18.19 17.43
CA THR A 52 8.84 18.83 16.30
C THR A 52 10.18 18.15 16.04
N VAL A 53 10.32 17.56 14.86
CA VAL A 53 11.54 16.91 14.39
C VAL A 53 12.40 17.92 13.60
N ILE A 54 11.78 18.66 12.69
CA ILE A 54 12.42 19.73 11.92
C ILE A 54 11.58 21.00 12.08
N PRO A 55 12.08 22.00 12.85
CA PRO A 55 11.34 23.22 13.08
C PRO A 55 10.90 23.91 11.77
N GLY A 56 9.63 24.27 11.69
CA GLY A 56 9.03 24.92 10.53
C GLY A 56 8.75 24.02 9.33
N PHE A 57 8.96 22.69 9.43
CA PHE A 57 8.81 21.80 8.29
C PHE A 57 8.18 20.42 8.60
N PHE A 58 8.56 19.78 9.73
CA PHE A 58 8.14 18.40 9.98
C PHE A 58 7.92 18.11 11.46
N ASP A 59 6.73 17.64 11.79
CA ASP A 59 6.35 17.15 13.10
C ASP A 59 5.95 15.67 13.07
N LEU A 60 6.27 14.95 14.15
CA LEU A 60 5.64 13.66 14.45
C LEU A 60 4.42 13.93 15.31
N VAL A 61 3.26 13.46 14.86
CA VAL A 61 1.99 13.63 15.55
C VAL A 61 1.32 12.27 15.83
N ASN A 62 0.39 12.22 16.77
CA ASN A 62 -0.46 11.04 16.99
C ASN A 62 -1.93 11.43 16.85
N ILE A 63 -2.45 11.34 15.64
CA ILE A 63 -3.84 11.71 15.35
C ILE A 63 -4.63 10.56 14.75
N ARG A 64 -5.96 10.63 14.87
CA ARG A 64 -6.88 9.63 14.33
C ARG A 64 -7.70 10.24 13.19
N ASN A 65 -7.53 9.71 12.00
CA ASN A 65 -8.26 10.11 10.81
C ASN A 65 -9.38 9.10 10.51
N ARG A 66 -10.63 9.53 10.60
CA ARG A 66 -11.80 8.68 10.31
C ARG A 66 -12.18 8.70 8.83
N GLY A 67 -11.76 9.72 8.10
CA GLY A 67 -12.09 9.93 6.69
C GLY A 67 -10.98 9.53 5.71
N ALA A 68 -11.02 10.20 4.57
CA ALA A 68 -9.97 10.19 3.56
C ALA A 68 -9.06 11.42 3.72
N ALA A 69 -8.10 11.57 2.80
CA ALA A 69 -7.22 12.72 2.74
C ALA A 69 -7.99 14.05 2.76
N PHE A 70 -7.36 15.10 3.27
CA PHE A 70 -7.94 16.47 3.40
C PHE A 70 -9.19 16.56 4.27
N GLY A 71 -9.40 15.64 5.21
CA GLY A 71 -10.57 15.65 6.10
C GLY A 71 -11.89 15.30 5.42
N PHE A 72 -11.84 14.86 4.15
CA PHE A 72 -13.03 14.41 3.44
C PHE A 72 -13.62 13.19 4.16
N LEU A 73 -14.90 13.27 4.49
CA LEU A 73 -15.60 12.24 5.28
C LEU A 73 -15.05 12.06 6.73
N ASN A 74 -14.30 13.01 7.30
CA ASN A 74 -13.82 12.91 8.68
C ASN A 74 -14.91 13.31 9.69
N ARG A 75 -16.01 12.56 9.75
CA ARG A 75 -17.15 12.79 10.65
C ARG A 75 -17.32 11.62 11.60
N SER A 76 -17.62 11.92 12.85
CA SER A 76 -17.76 10.90 13.92
C SER A 76 -19.12 10.20 13.94
N ASP A 77 -20.13 10.80 13.29
CA ASP A 77 -21.53 10.39 13.28
C ASP A 77 -21.90 9.44 12.12
N ILE A 78 -20.92 9.07 11.27
CA ILE A 78 -21.20 8.32 10.05
C ILE A 78 -20.54 6.94 10.09
N GLU A 79 -21.31 5.89 10.41
CA GLU A 79 -20.81 4.51 10.46
C GLU A 79 -20.54 3.89 9.07
N TRP A 80 -21.23 4.34 8.03
CA TRP A 80 -21.06 3.78 6.68
C TRP A 80 -19.66 4.01 6.10
N GLN A 81 -18.89 4.98 6.60
CA GLN A 81 -17.50 5.22 6.19
C GLN A 81 -16.63 3.99 6.37
N PHE A 82 -16.79 3.29 7.51
CA PHE A 82 -16.06 2.04 7.75
C PHE A 82 -16.35 1.01 6.65
N TRP A 83 -17.60 0.82 6.31
CA TRP A 83 -18.00 -0.17 5.29
C TRP A 83 -17.54 0.24 3.90
N LEU A 84 -17.53 1.54 3.60
CA LEU A 84 -16.98 2.07 2.35
C LEU A 84 -15.50 1.71 2.19
N PHE A 85 -14.67 2.02 3.20
CA PHE A 85 -13.24 1.74 3.15
C PHE A 85 -12.94 0.23 3.21
N PHE A 86 -13.76 -0.52 3.93
CA PHE A 86 -13.69 -1.98 3.95
C PHE A 86 -13.95 -2.55 2.55
N ALA A 87 -15.05 -2.14 1.92
CA ALA A 87 -15.38 -2.56 0.55
C ALA A 87 -14.31 -2.12 -0.45
N ALA A 88 -13.82 -0.87 -0.36
CA ALA A 88 -12.74 -0.39 -1.22
C ALA A 88 -11.47 -1.24 -1.11
N THR A 89 -11.11 -1.67 0.11
CA THR A 89 -9.96 -2.56 0.31
C THR A 89 -10.18 -3.93 -0.33
N LEU A 90 -11.38 -4.51 -0.20
CA LEU A 90 -11.72 -5.79 -0.84
C LEU A 90 -11.70 -5.68 -2.37
N VAL A 91 -12.28 -4.62 -2.92
CA VAL A 91 -12.25 -4.36 -4.37
C VAL A 91 -10.81 -4.21 -4.85
N SER A 92 -9.98 -3.43 -4.15
CA SER A 92 -8.57 -3.27 -4.47
C SER A 92 -7.82 -4.61 -4.45
N ALA A 93 -8.04 -5.45 -3.44
CA ALA A 93 -7.46 -6.79 -3.37
C ALA A 93 -7.88 -7.67 -4.55
N GLY A 94 -9.15 -7.62 -4.95
CA GLY A 94 -9.67 -8.32 -6.14
C GLY A 94 -9.00 -7.85 -7.44
N VAL A 95 -8.88 -6.54 -7.62
CA VAL A 95 -8.20 -5.94 -8.79
C VAL A 95 -6.72 -6.34 -8.80
N ILE A 96 -6.04 -6.27 -7.65
CA ILE A 96 -4.63 -6.68 -7.52
C ILE A 96 -4.46 -8.15 -7.91
N PHE A 97 -5.35 -9.03 -7.44
CA PHE A 97 -5.32 -10.45 -7.79
C PHE A 97 -5.52 -10.66 -9.30
N MET A 98 -6.48 -9.95 -9.92
CA MET A 98 -6.73 -10.02 -11.36
C MET A 98 -5.52 -9.54 -12.17
N LEU A 99 -4.92 -8.41 -11.79
CA LEU A 99 -3.73 -7.88 -12.45
C LEU A 99 -2.53 -8.82 -12.30
N ALA A 100 -2.29 -9.34 -11.11
CA ALA A 100 -1.20 -10.30 -10.87
C ALA A 100 -1.38 -11.60 -11.68
N ARG A 101 -2.65 -12.04 -11.87
CA ARG A 101 -2.97 -13.22 -12.66
C ARG A 101 -2.73 -13.02 -14.16
N SER A 102 -3.10 -11.86 -14.71
CA SER A 102 -3.00 -11.53 -16.13
C SER A 102 -1.60 -11.08 -16.56
N ALA A 103 -0.77 -10.67 -15.60
CA ALA A 103 0.57 -10.14 -15.86
C ALA A 103 1.56 -11.21 -16.33
N GLN A 104 2.55 -10.80 -17.13
CA GLN A 104 3.66 -11.67 -17.56
C GLN A 104 4.65 -11.88 -16.41
N ARG A 105 5.36 -13.03 -16.41
CA ARG A 105 6.26 -13.44 -15.30
C ARG A 105 7.43 -12.49 -15.04
N GLY A 106 7.85 -11.70 -16.01
CA GLY A 106 8.98 -10.76 -15.92
C GLY A 106 8.67 -9.40 -15.30
N GLU A 107 7.41 -9.11 -14.99
CA GLU A 107 6.97 -7.78 -14.56
C GLU A 107 7.23 -7.48 -13.07
N LYS A 108 8.50 -7.46 -12.69
CA LYS A 108 8.89 -7.24 -11.29
C LYS A 108 8.33 -5.95 -10.71
N LEU A 109 8.43 -4.82 -11.44
CA LEU A 109 7.90 -3.53 -11.01
C LEU A 109 6.40 -3.60 -10.70
N LEU A 110 5.63 -4.26 -11.56
CA LEU A 110 4.20 -4.45 -11.34
C LEU A 110 3.94 -5.22 -10.05
N PHE A 111 4.62 -6.34 -9.81
CA PHE A 111 4.39 -7.16 -8.62
C PHE A 111 4.82 -6.46 -7.33
N TRP A 112 5.90 -5.68 -7.36
CA TRP A 112 6.29 -4.82 -6.24
C TRP A 112 5.23 -3.76 -5.97
N GLY A 113 4.78 -3.05 -7.01
CA GLY A 113 3.74 -2.03 -6.89
C GLY A 113 2.44 -2.60 -6.33
N LEU A 114 1.96 -3.74 -6.87
CA LEU A 114 0.75 -4.40 -6.39
C LEU A 114 0.88 -4.85 -4.93
N GLY A 115 2.05 -5.37 -4.52
CA GLY A 115 2.32 -5.75 -3.15
C GLY A 115 2.27 -4.56 -2.20
N MET A 116 2.91 -3.44 -2.56
CA MET A 116 2.89 -2.20 -1.76
C MET A 116 1.48 -1.66 -1.58
N VAL A 117 0.68 -1.59 -2.66
CA VAL A 117 -0.73 -1.15 -2.58
C VAL A 117 -1.54 -2.07 -1.66
N LEU A 118 -1.38 -3.39 -1.81
CA LEU A 118 -2.10 -4.37 -0.99
C LEU A 118 -1.74 -4.21 0.48
N GLY A 119 -0.43 -4.16 0.80
CA GLY A 119 0.05 -4.04 2.18
C GLY A 119 -0.40 -2.76 2.86
N GLY A 120 -0.32 -1.63 2.16
CA GLY A 120 -0.80 -0.34 2.67
C GLY A 120 -2.33 -0.32 2.86
N ALA A 121 -3.09 -0.82 1.89
CA ALA A 121 -4.55 -0.88 2.01
C ALA A 121 -4.99 -1.75 3.20
N VAL A 122 -4.34 -2.90 3.41
CA VAL A 122 -4.60 -3.78 4.55
C VAL A 122 -4.15 -3.11 5.86
N GLY A 123 -3.01 -2.39 5.89
CA GLY A 123 -2.53 -1.65 7.06
C GLY A 123 -3.55 -0.63 7.55
N ASN A 124 -4.06 0.20 6.64
CA ASN A 124 -5.11 1.17 6.96
C ASN A 124 -6.46 0.50 7.32
N LEU A 125 -6.74 -0.69 6.79
CA LEU A 125 -7.93 -1.46 7.18
C LEU A 125 -7.80 -2.02 8.60
N VAL A 126 -6.64 -2.54 8.99
CA VAL A 126 -6.37 -3.02 10.36
C VAL A 126 -6.65 -1.93 11.38
N ASP A 127 -6.19 -0.70 11.14
CA ASP A 127 -6.47 0.43 12.00
C ASP A 127 -7.98 0.73 12.11
N ARG A 128 -8.68 0.72 10.98
CA ARG A 128 -10.15 0.96 10.96
C ARG A 128 -10.93 -0.11 11.71
N ILE A 129 -10.49 -1.36 11.65
CA ILE A 129 -11.10 -2.45 12.44
C ILE A 129 -10.87 -2.22 13.93
N ARG A 130 -9.66 -1.82 14.34
CA ARG A 130 -9.27 -1.64 15.74
C ARG A 130 -9.82 -0.35 16.35
N PHE A 131 -9.77 0.75 15.61
CA PHE A 131 -9.96 2.09 16.14
C PHE A 131 -11.10 2.87 15.48
N ARG A 132 -11.73 2.33 14.44
CA ARG A 132 -12.67 3.04 13.56
C ARG A 132 -12.06 4.30 12.91
N ALA A 133 -10.74 4.37 12.87
CA ALA A 133 -9.96 5.46 12.32
C ALA A 133 -8.58 4.93 11.92
N VAL A 134 -7.85 5.70 11.11
CA VAL A 134 -6.46 5.43 10.74
C VAL A 134 -5.54 6.26 11.64
N VAL A 135 -4.40 5.70 12.04
CA VAL A 135 -3.35 6.40 12.79
C VAL A 135 -2.46 7.12 11.79
N ASP A 136 -2.48 8.45 11.82
CA ASP A 136 -1.62 9.31 11.01
C ASP A 136 -0.59 9.99 11.90
N PHE A 137 0.67 10.07 11.44
CA PHE A 137 1.75 10.53 12.29
C PHE A 137 2.83 11.37 11.59
N LEU A 138 2.84 11.48 10.28
CA LEU A 138 3.75 12.31 9.52
C LEU A 138 3.04 13.60 9.14
N ASP A 139 3.41 14.71 9.76
CA ASP A 139 2.85 16.04 9.51
C ASP A 139 3.92 16.95 8.90
N PHE A 140 3.78 17.27 7.63
CA PHE A 140 4.67 18.20 6.92
C PHE A 140 3.97 19.55 6.75
N TYR A 141 4.68 20.63 7.05
CA TYR A 141 4.10 21.98 6.99
C TYR A 141 5.13 23.05 6.61
N VAL A 142 4.63 24.17 6.11
CA VAL A 142 5.39 25.39 5.86
C VAL A 142 4.58 26.59 6.35
N GLY A 143 5.04 27.25 7.39
CA GLY A 143 4.32 28.33 8.05
C GLY A 143 3.01 27.82 8.67
N GLN A 144 1.85 28.29 8.19
CA GLN A 144 0.52 27.86 8.62
C GLN A 144 -0.08 26.77 7.72
N TRP A 145 0.62 26.40 6.68
CA TRP A 145 0.14 25.42 5.70
C TRP A 145 0.62 24.02 6.06
N HIS A 146 -0.31 23.16 6.45
CA HIS A 146 -0.07 21.76 6.73
C HIS A 146 -0.52 20.89 5.56
N TRP A 147 0.35 19.96 5.12
CA TRP A 147 -0.10 18.83 4.33
C TRP A 147 -0.91 17.90 5.23
N PRO A 148 -2.02 17.32 4.78
CA PRO A 148 -2.74 16.35 5.60
C PRO A 148 -1.79 15.29 6.14
N ALA A 149 -1.79 15.08 7.45
CA ALA A 149 -0.95 14.06 8.06
C ALA A 149 -1.26 12.68 7.47
N PHE A 150 -0.23 11.86 7.34
CA PHE A 150 -0.29 10.54 6.71
C PHE A 150 0.61 9.54 7.45
N ASN A 151 0.70 8.32 6.93
CA ASN A 151 1.43 7.21 7.53
C ASN A 151 2.19 6.37 6.49
N VAL A 152 2.85 5.29 6.93
CA VAL A 152 3.63 4.41 6.03
C VAL A 152 2.73 3.65 5.06
N ALA A 153 1.50 3.29 5.44
CA ALA A 153 0.57 2.64 4.52
C ALA A 153 0.22 3.55 3.32
N ASP A 154 0.03 4.87 3.56
CA ASP A 154 -0.26 5.83 2.51
C ASP A 154 0.93 5.99 1.56
N ILE A 155 2.17 6.04 2.11
CA ILE A 155 3.40 6.02 1.30
C ILE A 155 3.45 4.75 0.44
N ALA A 156 3.17 3.59 1.02
CA ALA A 156 3.17 2.33 0.29
C ALA A 156 2.13 2.31 -0.83
N ILE A 157 0.91 2.81 -0.58
CA ILE A 157 -0.14 2.91 -1.59
C ILE A 157 0.30 3.84 -2.73
N CYS A 158 0.78 5.05 -2.41
CA CYS A 158 1.19 6.03 -3.43
C CYS A 158 2.38 5.54 -4.25
N CYS A 159 3.45 5.08 -3.60
CA CYS A 159 4.63 4.54 -4.29
C CYS A 159 4.28 3.28 -5.10
N GLY A 160 3.44 2.41 -4.53
CA GLY A 160 2.96 1.21 -5.22
C GLY A 160 2.16 1.55 -6.47
N ALA A 161 1.24 2.51 -6.40
CA ALA A 161 0.48 2.98 -7.55
C ALA A 161 1.39 3.57 -8.63
N LEU A 162 2.40 4.37 -8.25
CA LEU A 162 3.39 4.90 -9.18
C LEU A 162 4.18 3.79 -9.88
N LEU A 163 4.59 2.73 -9.16
CA LEU A 163 5.28 1.59 -9.75
C LEU A 163 4.39 0.83 -10.74
N VAL A 164 3.10 0.65 -10.42
CA VAL A 164 2.12 0.04 -11.33
C VAL A 164 1.98 0.89 -12.60
N CYS A 165 1.77 2.19 -12.47
CA CYS A 165 1.67 3.12 -13.61
C CYS A 165 2.95 3.09 -14.45
N LEU A 166 4.12 3.14 -13.82
CA LEU A 166 5.40 3.08 -14.51
C LEU A 166 5.58 1.76 -15.26
N SER A 167 5.23 0.64 -14.64
CA SER A 167 5.28 -0.68 -15.29
C SER A 167 4.39 -0.74 -16.53
N MET A 168 3.18 -0.17 -16.45
CA MET A 168 2.25 -0.11 -17.57
C MET A 168 2.76 0.81 -18.69
N TRP A 169 3.34 1.95 -18.35
CA TRP A 169 3.90 2.91 -19.30
C TRP A 169 5.12 2.34 -20.05
N LEU A 170 6.04 1.67 -19.36
CA LEU A 170 7.22 1.05 -19.93
C LEU A 170 6.89 -0.09 -20.91
N LYS A 171 5.71 -0.71 -20.79
CA LYS A 171 5.26 -1.74 -21.74
C LYS A 171 4.89 -1.20 -23.12
N GLY A 172 4.50 0.08 -23.22
CA GLY A 172 4.08 0.71 -24.47
C GLY A 172 2.90 0.01 -25.16
N PRO A 173 2.39 0.58 -26.28
CA PRO A 173 1.35 -0.04 -27.11
C PRO A 173 1.81 -1.32 -27.82
N SER A 174 3.11 -1.51 -27.99
CA SER A 174 3.75 -2.62 -28.73
C SER A 174 3.83 -3.95 -28.00
N GLY A 175 3.55 -3.98 -26.69
CA GLY A 175 3.60 -5.22 -25.91
C GLY A 175 2.33 -6.08 -25.96
N ARG A 176 1.34 -5.73 -26.78
CA ARG A 176 0.07 -6.48 -26.94
C ARG A 176 0.05 -7.42 -28.13
N ALA A 177 1.12 -7.46 -28.92
CA ALA A 177 1.20 -8.27 -30.15
C ALA A 177 2.48 -9.12 -30.13
N SER A 178 2.52 -10.15 -29.31
CA SER A 178 3.40 -11.31 -29.49
C SER A 178 2.93 -12.45 -28.58
#